data_a26b8fabd2ec8caca9f48bf07b8de7a4
#
_entry.id   a26b8fabd2ec8caca9f48bf07b8de7a4
#
_cell.length_a   1.000
_cell.length_b   1.000
_cell.length_c   1.000
_cell.angle_alpha   90.00
_cell.angle_beta   90.00
_cell.angle_gamma   90.00
#
_symmetry.space_group_name_H-M   'P 1'
#
loop_
_entity.id
_entity.type
_entity.pdbx_description
1 polymer ?
#
loop_
_entity_poly.entity_id
_entity_poly.type
_entity_poly.pdbx_seq_one_letter_code
_entity_poly.pdbx_strand_id
1 'polypeptide(L)'
;MGRDRQYDELLRRKISEITDEPIDEGIDADDLMFDLGLRYLRMKAAEKRIRDSRKAHQLSLWVRDAASKNALVSYVEAVTDKGSPDYIPPTDRIAVFDLDGTLYCESDPTWFDFMLYKYRVLEDPAYKDKASEHERKIAAAVQSVIDTGIVPDGFEVEIGNCIAQAFAGMRVGDFSRYVRAFAERPSPGFNGMNIGEAFYLPMVQVIDYLQDNRFTVYVCSGSDRLVVRALVEGGLILAARYVLGTEELISAKNQGDTAGSEYVFSNEDELVLSGKIAAKNLKMTKVSMIAQQIGQCPVLSFGNSASDISMTNFVMGNKQYKKAAFFVCCDDEVRENGSREKAQKVYDFCAENGWVPISMKNDWLTVFGEGVTKK
;
A
#
# COMPACT_ATOMS: atom_id res chain seq x y z
N MET A 1 36.15 16.04 -19.08
CA MET A 1 36.71 17.01 -18.12
C MET A 1 36.39 16.46 -16.73
N GLY A 2 37.42 16.04 -15.99
CA GLY A 2 37.25 15.35 -14.72
C GLY A 2 36.63 16.27 -13.67
N ARG A 3 35.52 15.83 -13.09
CA ARG A 3 35.01 16.39 -11.84
C ARG A 3 36.10 16.24 -10.77
N ASP A 4 36.23 17.24 -9.94
CA ASP A 4 37.22 17.31 -8.88
C ASP A 4 36.96 16.16 -7.87
N ARG A 5 37.88 15.19 -7.80
CA ARG A 5 37.82 14.03 -6.89
C ARG A 5 37.56 14.44 -5.42
N GLN A 6 38.04 15.64 -5.04
CA GLN A 6 37.81 16.22 -3.72
C GLN A 6 36.33 16.59 -3.49
N TYR A 7 35.63 17.02 -4.54
CA TYR A 7 34.18 17.33 -4.42
C TYR A 7 33.37 16.09 -4.24
N ASP A 8 33.66 15.01 -4.98
CA ASP A 8 32.96 13.72 -4.86
C ASP A 8 33.18 13.07 -3.47
N GLU A 9 34.41 13.13 -2.94
CA GLU A 9 34.73 12.63 -1.60
C GLU A 9 34.03 13.44 -0.49
N LEU A 10 34.00 14.78 -0.63
CA LEU A 10 33.28 15.64 0.32
C LEU A 10 31.78 15.40 0.30
N LEU A 11 31.20 15.18 -0.88
CA LEU A 11 29.80 14.91 -1.08
C LEU A 11 29.41 13.58 -0.44
N ARG A 12 30.15 12.50 -0.71
CA ARG A 12 29.96 11.17 -0.13
C ARG A 12 30.04 11.20 1.39
N ARG A 13 31.02 11.92 1.96
CA ARG A 13 31.16 12.08 3.40
C ARG A 13 29.95 12.79 4.02
N LYS A 14 29.49 13.90 3.42
CA LYS A 14 28.31 14.62 3.90
C LYS A 14 27.02 13.79 3.81
N ILE A 15 26.89 12.99 2.78
CA ILE A 15 25.75 12.11 2.61
C ILE A 15 25.78 10.99 3.66
N SER A 16 26.94 10.38 3.89
CA SER A 16 27.13 9.37 4.94
C SER A 16 26.84 9.95 6.34
N GLU A 17 27.23 11.20 6.60
CA GLU A 17 26.90 11.92 7.84
C GLU A 17 25.38 12.18 8.01
N ILE A 18 24.63 12.33 6.91
CA ILE A 18 23.18 12.59 6.93
C ILE A 18 22.37 11.30 6.99
N THR A 19 22.85 10.22 6.35
CA THR A 19 22.14 8.95 6.24
C THR A 19 22.51 7.95 7.34
N ASP A 20 23.61 8.20 8.05
CA ASP A 20 24.24 7.29 9.03
C ASP A 20 24.62 5.92 8.42
N GLU A 21 24.80 5.87 7.07
CA GLU A 21 25.15 4.67 6.31
C GLU A 21 26.44 4.90 5.50
N PRO A 22 27.36 3.92 5.44
CA PRO A 22 28.53 3.98 4.55
C PRO A 22 28.09 3.90 3.09
N ILE A 23 28.67 4.76 2.24
CA ILE A 23 28.36 4.81 0.82
C ILE A 23 29.40 4.00 0.05
N ASP A 24 28.94 3.06 -0.75
CA ASP A 24 29.77 2.25 -1.64
C ASP A 24 30.48 3.14 -2.68
N GLU A 25 31.81 2.95 -2.86
CA GLU A 25 32.63 3.70 -3.81
C GLU A 25 32.23 3.49 -5.28
N GLY A 26 31.44 2.44 -5.57
CA GLY A 26 30.97 2.10 -6.92
C GLY A 26 29.72 2.86 -7.39
N ILE A 27 29.05 3.62 -6.53
CA ILE A 27 27.82 4.35 -6.90
C ILE A 27 28.16 5.71 -7.49
N ASP A 28 27.56 6.08 -8.63
CA ASP A 28 27.71 7.41 -9.23
C ASP A 28 27.14 8.47 -8.28
N ALA A 29 27.91 9.54 -8.04
CA ALA A 29 27.52 10.61 -7.12
C ALA A 29 26.27 11.37 -7.61
N ASP A 30 26.02 11.45 -8.91
CA ASP A 30 24.82 12.09 -9.48
C ASP A 30 23.58 11.24 -9.27
N ASP A 31 23.68 9.92 -9.45
CA ASP A 31 22.57 8.98 -9.15
C ASP A 31 22.24 8.99 -7.67
N LEU A 32 23.27 9.05 -6.82
CA LEU A 32 23.10 9.14 -5.37
C LEU A 32 22.46 10.47 -4.96
N MET A 33 22.88 11.60 -5.55
CA MET A 33 22.29 12.92 -5.29
C MET A 33 20.85 13.01 -5.79
N PHE A 34 20.55 12.38 -6.91
CA PHE A 34 19.19 12.33 -7.45
C PHE A 34 18.27 11.51 -6.53
N ASP A 35 18.70 10.32 -6.10
CA ASP A 35 17.93 9.46 -5.19
C ASP A 35 17.74 10.11 -3.80
N LEU A 36 18.80 10.75 -3.26
CA LEU A 36 18.72 11.49 -2.00
C LEU A 36 17.89 12.76 -2.13
N GLY A 37 17.99 13.47 -3.25
CA GLY A 37 17.14 14.62 -3.55
C GLY A 37 15.67 14.24 -3.59
N LEU A 38 15.34 13.15 -4.24
CA LEU A 38 13.98 12.59 -4.28
C LEU A 38 13.52 12.13 -2.90
N ARG A 39 14.36 11.40 -2.15
CA ARG A 39 14.05 10.99 -0.77
C ARG A 39 13.83 12.19 0.14
N TYR A 40 14.68 13.23 0.04
CA TYR A 40 14.53 14.46 0.79
C TYR A 40 13.25 15.23 0.42
N LEU A 41 12.93 15.35 -0.87
CA LEU A 41 11.70 16.00 -1.32
C LEU A 41 10.45 15.21 -0.90
N ARG A 42 10.49 13.88 -0.97
CA ARG A 42 9.42 13.00 -0.48
C ARG A 42 9.27 13.09 1.03
N MET A 43 10.39 13.07 1.77
CA MET A 43 10.40 13.26 3.21
C MET A 43 9.82 14.64 3.58
N LYS A 44 10.20 15.71 2.87
CA LYS A 44 9.65 17.06 3.08
C LYS A 44 8.18 17.18 2.68
N ALA A 45 7.76 16.54 1.61
CA ALA A 45 6.36 16.46 1.22
C ALA A 45 5.54 15.64 2.25
N ALA A 46 6.09 14.50 2.71
CA ALA A 46 5.51 13.72 3.78
C ALA A 46 5.47 14.51 5.10
N GLU A 47 6.58 15.15 5.52
CA GLU A 47 6.61 16.03 6.69
C GLU A 47 5.62 17.18 6.60
N LYS A 48 5.43 17.76 5.40
CA LYS A 48 4.43 18.80 5.18
C LYS A 48 3.01 18.24 5.31
N ARG A 49 2.74 17.10 4.67
CA ARG A 49 1.45 16.39 4.80
C ARG A 49 1.17 16.03 6.26
N ILE A 50 2.19 15.50 6.99
CA ILE A 50 2.13 15.20 8.41
C ILE A 50 1.86 16.45 9.24
N ARG A 51 2.59 17.53 8.99
CA ARG A 51 2.43 18.78 9.76
C ARG A 51 1.07 19.41 9.50
N ASP A 52 0.57 19.33 8.26
CA ASP A 52 -0.74 19.84 7.89
C ASP A 52 -1.84 18.92 8.47
N SER A 53 -1.62 17.59 8.57
CA SER A 53 -2.52 16.65 9.25
C SER A 53 -2.41 16.71 10.78
N ARG A 54 -1.23 16.87 11.38
CA ARG A 54 -1.03 17.06 12.82
C ARG A 54 -1.66 18.34 13.39
N LYS A 55 -1.87 19.36 12.57
CA LYS A 55 -2.75 20.49 12.93
C LYS A 55 -4.21 20.08 13.08
N ALA A 56 -4.54 18.88 12.67
CA ALA A 56 -5.87 18.32 12.66
C ALA A 56 -5.98 17.09 13.55
N HIS A 57 -5.82 17.22 14.86
CA HIS A 57 -6.28 16.24 15.86
C HIS A 57 -7.77 15.86 15.72
N GLN A 58 -8.44 16.22 14.61
CA GLN A 58 -9.88 16.17 14.46
C GLN A 58 -10.39 15.60 13.14
N LEU A 59 -9.59 14.86 12.34
CA LEU A 59 -10.04 14.36 11.04
C LEU A 59 -10.65 15.48 10.17
N SER A 60 -9.86 16.53 9.91
CA SER A 60 -10.34 17.80 9.31
C SER A 60 -10.78 17.68 7.84
N LEU A 61 -10.37 16.62 7.15
CA LEU A 61 -10.81 16.32 5.79
C LEU A 61 -12.14 15.54 5.75
N TRP A 62 -12.73 15.30 6.92
CA TRP A 62 -14.03 14.67 7.05
C TRP A 62 -15.11 15.72 7.30
N VAL A 63 -16.30 15.47 6.79
CA VAL A 63 -17.49 16.25 7.13
C VAL A 63 -17.68 16.24 8.65
N ARG A 64 -17.98 17.39 9.23
CA ARG A 64 -17.98 17.59 10.68
C ARG A 64 -18.81 16.55 11.43
N ASP A 65 -20.03 16.34 10.97
CA ASP A 65 -21.03 15.51 11.63
C ASP A 65 -21.26 14.17 10.92
N ALA A 66 -20.29 13.72 10.09
CA ALA A 66 -20.38 12.42 9.42
C ALA A 66 -20.54 11.29 10.46
N ALA A 67 -21.52 10.42 10.22
CA ALA A 67 -21.83 9.33 11.16
C ALA A 67 -20.65 8.34 11.33
N SER A 68 -19.95 8.04 10.23
CA SER A 68 -18.77 7.18 10.23
C SER A 68 -17.61 7.78 11.02
N LYS A 69 -17.35 9.09 10.88
CA LYS A 69 -16.38 9.82 11.68
C LYS A 69 -16.71 9.77 13.17
N ASN A 70 -17.97 10.06 13.52
CA ASN A 70 -18.42 10.04 14.91
C ASN A 70 -18.32 8.63 15.51
N ALA A 71 -18.64 7.59 14.75
CA ALA A 71 -18.49 6.20 15.18
C ALA A 71 -17.01 5.85 15.46
N LEU A 72 -16.08 6.26 14.58
CA LEU A 72 -14.64 6.05 14.75
C LEU A 72 -14.11 6.78 16.00
N VAL A 73 -14.44 8.07 16.15
CA VAL A 73 -14.00 8.88 17.29
C VAL A 73 -14.52 8.28 18.59
N SER A 74 -15.83 7.97 18.66
CA SER A 74 -16.44 7.37 19.86
C SER A 74 -15.82 6.01 20.21
N TYR A 75 -15.49 5.19 19.21
CA TYR A 75 -14.79 3.92 19.42
C TYR A 75 -13.40 4.17 20.02
N VAL A 76 -12.60 5.06 19.41
CA VAL A 76 -11.24 5.35 19.87
C VAL A 76 -11.25 5.93 21.27
N GLU A 77 -12.13 6.89 21.57
CA GLU A 77 -12.28 7.44 22.93
C GLU A 77 -12.60 6.36 23.95
N ALA A 78 -13.56 5.49 23.65
CA ALA A 78 -13.95 4.42 24.58
C ALA A 78 -12.81 3.45 24.88
N VAL A 79 -11.98 3.09 23.88
CA VAL A 79 -10.90 2.10 24.06
C VAL A 79 -9.58 2.71 24.55
N THR A 80 -9.46 4.05 24.55
CA THR A 80 -8.24 4.74 25.00
C THR A 80 -8.36 5.34 26.39
N ASP A 81 -9.58 5.61 26.84
CA ASP A 81 -9.83 6.10 28.19
C ASP A 81 -9.60 4.98 29.22
N LYS A 82 -8.64 5.19 30.12
CA LYS A 82 -8.31 4.24 31.20
C LYS A 82 -9.45 4.03 32.21
N GLY A 83 -10.40 4.95 32.28
CA GLY A 83 -11.59 4.84 33.13
C GLY A 83 -12.74 4.08 32.47
N SER A 84 -12.63 3.81 31.17
CA SER A 84 -13.67 3.09 30.41
C SER A 84 -13.61 1.59 30.66
N PRO A 85 -14.78 0.90 30.76
CA PRO A 85 -14.83 -0.56 30.77
C PRO A 85 -14.34 -1.20 29.47
N ASP A 86 -14.29 -0.43 28.37
CA ASP A 86 -13.83 -0.84 27.05
C ASP A 86 -12.32 -0.57 26.84
N TYR A 87 -11.57 -0.11 27.86
CA TYR A 87 -10.17 0.23 27.73
C TYR A 87 -9.33 -0.92 27.17
N ILE A 88 -8.53 -0.62 26.17
CA ILE A 88 -7.56 -1.55 25.57
C ILE A 88 -6.15 -1.04 25.82
N PRO A 89 -5.22 -1.86 26.37
CA PRO A 89 -3.81 -1.48 26.49
C PRO A 89 -3.20 -1.10 25.13
N PRO A 90 -2.27 -0.13 25.04
CA PRO A 90 -1.66 0.26 23.77
C PRO A 90 -1.01 -0.87 22.98
N THR A 91 -0.48 -1.89 23.67
CA THR A 91 0.11 -3.09 23.03
C THR A 91 -0.90 -3.91 22.24
N ASP A 92 -2.19 -3.80 22.58
CA ASP A 92 -3.26 -4.61 22.01
C ASP A 92 -4.17 -3.80 21.09
N ARG A 93 -3.88 -2.50 20.92
CA ARG A 93 -4.56 -1.61 19.97
C ARG A 93 -4.00 -1.83 18.56
N ILE A 94 -4.53 -2.80 17.85
CA ILE A 94 -4.09 -3.15 16.49
C ILE A 94 -5.24 -2.88 15.52
N ALA A 95 -4.94 -2.11 14.47
CA ALA A 95 -5.83 -1.85 13.35
C ALA A 95 -5.25 -2.45 12.06
N VAL A 96 -6.09 -3.09 11.26
CA VAL A 96 -5.75 -3.62 9.94
C VAL A 96 -6.53 -2.92 8.86
N PHE A 97 -5.85 -2.54 7.80
CA PHE A 97 -6.41 -1.85 6.64
C PHE A 97 -6.15 -2.67 5.39
N ASP A 98 -7.16 -2.84 4.54
CA ASP A 98 -6.88 -3.10 3.14
C ASP A 98 -6.24 -1.87 2.48
N LEU A 99 -5.62 -2.06 1.31
CA LEU A 99 -4.99 -0.97 0.57
C LEU A 99 -5.91 -0.45 -0.54
N ASP A 100 -6.12 -1.28 -1.55
CA ASP A 100 -6.77 -0.90 -2.80
C ASP A 100 -8.28 -0.68 -2.57
N GLY A 101 -8.78 0.51 -2.89
CA GLY A 101 -10.15 0.93 -2.59
C GLY A 101 -10.43 1.33 -1.14
N THR A 102 -9.45 1.14 -0.22
CA THR A 102 -9.56 1.49 1.20
C THR A 102 -8.66 2.68 1.57
N LEU A 103 -7.39 2.59 1.24
CA LEU A 103 -6.38 3.63 1.47
C LEU A 103 -5.92 4.30 0.18
N TYR A 104 -5.96 3.56 -0.92
CA TYR A 104 -5.42 3.90 -2.22
C TYR A 104 -6.46 3.62 -3.30
N CYS A 105 -6.51 4.47 -4.32
CA CYS A 105 -7.44 4.36 -5.44
C CYS A 105 -7.18 3.07 -6.25
N GLU A 106 -8.23 2.26 -6.43
CA GLU A 106 -8.17 1.03 -7.24
C GLU A 106 -8.76 1.19 -8.64
N SER A 107 -9.18 2.39 -9.00
CA SER A 107 -9.92 2.71 -10.22
C SER A 107 -9.25 3.78 -11.10
N ASP A 108 -7.92 3.96 -10.97
CA ASP A 108 -7.14 4.93 -11.77
C ASP A 108 -6.05 4.28 -12.66
N PRO A 109 -6.42 3.61 -13.73
CA PRO A 109 -7.72 3.08 -14.14
C PRO A 109 -8.03 1.70 -13.53
N THR A 110 -7.09 1.07 -12.82
CA THR A 110 -7.22 -0.21 -12.11
C THR A 110 -6.15 -0.32 -11.01
N TRP A 111 -6.00 -1.48 -10.40
CA TRP A 111 -5.00 -1.73 -9.34
C TRP A 111 -3.58 -1.37 -9.79
N PHE A 112 -2.81 -0.84 -8.85
CA PHE A 112 -1.45 -0.39 -9.12
C PHE A 112 -0.55 -1.49 -9.67
N ASP A 113 -0.57 -2.69 -9.10
CA ASP A 113 0.25 -3.82 -9.52
C ASP A 113 -0.13 -4.34 -10.92
N PHE A 114 -1.41 -4.26 -11.30
CA PHE A 114 -1.87 -4.57 -12.65
C PHE A 114 -1.33 -3.57 -13.68
N MET A 115 -1.35 -2.28 -13.35
CA MET A 115 -0.79 -1.24 -14.21
C MET A 115 0.74 -1.38 -14.34
N LEU A 116 1.42 -1.65 -13.22
CA LEU A 116 2.87 -1.90 -13.18
C LEU A 116 3.23 -3.07 -14.10
N TYR A 117 2.49 -4.17 -14.02
CA TYR A 117 2.69 -5.35 -14.85
C TYR A 117 2.45 -5.05 -16.33
N LYS A 118 1.33 -4.42 -16.65
CA LYS A 118 1.01 -4.02 -18.03
C LYS A 118 2.12 -3.16 -18.63
N TYR A 119 2.59 -2.17 -17.90
CA TYR A 119 3.72 -1.34 -18.31
C TYR A 119 4.98 -2.17 -18.54
N ARG A 120 5.34 -3.04 -17.58
CA ARG A 120 6.54 -3.91 -17.68
C ARG A 120 6.55 -4.73 -18.95
N VAL A 121 5.41 -5.37 -19.26
CA VAL A 121 5.29 -6.33 -20.37
C VAL A 121 5.14 -5.65 -21.74
N LEU A 122 4.41 -4.53 -21.82
CA LEU A 122 4.05 -3.92 -23.09
C LEU A 122 4.87 -2.68 -23.45
N GLU A 123 5.39 -1.95 -22.47
CA GLU A 123 5.98 -0.64 -22.68
C GLU A 123 7.45 -0.55 -22.28
N ASP A 124 7.88 -1.25 -21.21
CA ASP A 124 9.24 -1.15 -20.68
C ASP A 124 10.29 -1.63 -21.68
N PRO A 125 11.18 -0.76 -22.18
CA PRO A 125 12.21 -1.15 -23.17
C PRO A 125 13.16 -2.25 -22.67
N ALA A 126 13.33 -2.38 -21.35
CA ALA A 126 14.21 -3.39 -20.76
C ALA A 126 13.61 -4.80 -20.77
N TYR A 127 12.27 -4.92 -20.95
CA TYR A 127 11.58 -6.20 -20.81
C TYR A 127 10.62 -6.55 -21.94
N LYS A 128 9.93 -5.60 -22.55
CA LYS A 128 8.85 -5.84 -23.54
C LYS A 128 9.22 -6.83 -24.67
N ASP A 129 10.46 -6.81 -25.13
CA ASP A 129 10.93 -7.71 -26.20
C ASP A 129 11.26 -9.11 -25.68
N LYS A 130 11.40 -9.30 -24.37
CA LYS A 130 11.63 -10.58 -23.70
C LYS A 130 10.34 -11.25 -23.21
N ALA A 131 9.27 -10.48 -23.09
CA ALA A 131 7.99 -10.97 -22.60
C ALA A 131 7.47 -12.12 -23.47
N SER A 132 7.00 -13.17 -22.82
CA SER A 132 6.39 -14.33 -23.48
C SER A 132 5.02 -13.97 -24.09
N GLU A 133 4.53 -14.84 -24.99
CA GLU A 133 3.18 -14.69 -25.54
C GLU A 133 2.11 -14.75 -24.43
N HIS A 134 2.30 -15.63 -23.44
CA HIS A 134 1.40 -15.74 -22.30
C HIS A 134 1.34 -14.44 -21.49
N GLU A 135 2.50 -13.86 -21.14
CA GLU A 135 2.56 -12.60 -20.42
C GLU A 135 1.89 -11.46 -21.18
N ARG A 136 2.10 -11.36 -22.50
CA ARG A 136 1.43 -10.38 -23.35
C ARG A 136 -0.09 -10.57 -23.36
N LYS A 137 -0.56 -11.82 -23.39
CA LYS A 137 -1.99 -12.13 -23.31
C LYS A 137 -2.60 -11.69 -21.99
N ILE A 138 -1.94 -11.94 -20.88
CA ILE A 138 -2.39 -11.49 -19.56
C ILE A 138 -2.34 -9.96 -19.45
N ALA A 139 -1.29 -9.31 -19.95
CA ALA A 139 -1.22 -7.85 -19.98
C ALA A 139 -2.33 -7.22 -20.85
N ALA A 140 -2.71 -7.86 -21.95
CA ALA A 140 -3.86 -7.46 -22.77
C ALA A 140 -5.20 -7.66 -22.03
N ALA A 141 -5.31 -8.72 -21.22
CA ALA A 141 -6.49 -8.95 -20.37
C ALA A 141 -6.65 -7.88 -19.29
N VAL A 142 -5.56 -7.30 -18.77
CA VAL A 142 -5.62 -6.11 -17.88
C VAL A 142 -6.32 -4.96 -18.58
N GLN A 143 -6.07 -4.73 -19.89
CA GLN A 143 -6.79 -3.69 -20.63
C GLN A 143 -8.30 -3.98 -20.68
N SER A 144 -8.70 -5.24 -20.87
CA SER A 144 -10.11 -5.61 -20.82
C SER A 144 -10.75 -5.36 -19.46
N VAL A 145 -10.00 -5.62 -18.35
CA VAL A 145 -10.46 -5.28 -16.99
C VAL A 145 -10.64 -3.76 -16.83
N ILE A 146 -9.73 -2.95 -17.36
CA ILE A 146 -9.85 -1.48 -17.35
C ILE A 146 -11.11 -1.05 -18.12
N ASP A 147 -11.32 -1.60 -19.30
CA ASP A 147 -12.41 -1.17 -20.19
C ASP A 147 -13.79 -1.61 -19.71
N THR A 148 -13.88 -2.76 -19.03
CA THR A 148 -15.17 -3.38 -18.64
C THR A 148 -15.45 -3.31 -17.15
N GLY A 149 -14.42 -3.10 -16.30
CA GLY A 149 -14.50 -3.21 -14.86
C GLY A 149 -14.78 -4.63 -14.34
N ILE A 150 -14.67 -5.66 -15.23
CA ILE A 150 -14.93 -7.07 -14.91
C ILE A 150 -13.61 -7.81 -14.78
N VAL A 151 -13.38 -8.41 -13.61
CA VAL A 151 -12.25 -9.29 -13.33
C VAL A 151 -12.70 -10.74 -13.57
N PRO A 152 -12.08 -11.49 -14.48
CA PRO A 152 -12.43 -12.90 -14.68
C PRO A 152 -12.10 -13.75 -13.44
N ASP A 153 -12.84 -14.84 -13.26
CA ASP A 153 -12.57 -15.80 -12.19
C ASP A 153 -11.15 -16.36 -12.27
N GLY A 154 -10.42 -16.33 -11.15
CA GLY A 154 -9.04 -16.81 -11.05
C GLY A 154 -7.98 -15.85 -11.60
N PHE A 155 -8.38 -14.76 -12.27
CA PHE A 155 -7.44 -13.81 -12.89
C PHE A 155 -6.48 -13.17 -11.88
N GLU A 156 -6.93 -12.87 -10.67
CA GLU A 156 -6.08 -12.27 -9.62
C GLU A 156 -4.91 -13.18 -9.21
N VAL A 157 -5.10 -14.50 -9.25
CA VAL A 157 -4.02 -15.47 -8.97
C VAL A 157 -3.10 -15.60 -10.18
N GLU A 158 -3.66 -15.67 -11.38
CA GLU A 158 -2.91 -15.78 -12.62
C GLU A 158 -2.00 -14.56 -12.85
N ILE A 159 -2.55 -13.35 -12.73
CA ILE A 159 -1.76 -12.13 -12.89
C ILE A 159 -0.70 -11.99 -11.77
N GLY A 160 -1.00 -12.41 -10.53
CA GLY A 160 -0.01 -12.44 -9.46
C GLY A 160 1.21 -13.28 -9.79
N ASN A 161 1.02 -14.46 -10.39
CA ASN A 161 2.11 -15.30 -10.89
C ASN A 161 2.88 -14.64 -12.03
N CYS A 162 2.16 -13.99 -12.96
CA CYS A 162 2.78 -13.29 -14.08
C CYS A 162 3.58 -12.06 -13.61
N ILE A 163 3.11 -11.33 -12.60
CA ILE A 163 3.87 -10.22 -11.98
C ILE A 163 5.18 -10.76 -11.43
N ALA A 164 5.13 -11.80 -10.60
CA ALA A 164 6.34 -12.41 -10.04
C ALA A 164 7.33 -12.83 -11.16
N GLN A 165 6.86 -13.48 -12.22
CA GLN A 165 7.69 -13.91 -13.34
C GLN A 165 8.33 -12.73 -14.09
N ALA A 166 7.60 -11.66 -14.35
CA ALA A 166 8.09 -10.50 -15.10
C ALA A 166 9.23 -9.76 -14.39
N PHE A 167 9.39 -9.96 -13.09
CA PHE A 167 10.45 -9.38 -12.27
C PHE A 167 11.46 -10.42 -11.74
N ALA A 168 11.36 -11.68 -12.16
CA ALA A 168 12.26 -12.75 -11.73
C ALA A 168 13.73 -12.39 -11.93
N GLY A 169 14.57 -12.68 -10.92
CA GLY A 169 15.99 -12.38 -10.92
C GLY A 169 16.35 -10.91 -10.63
N MET A 170 15.37 -10.01 -10.52
CA MET A 170 15.64 -8.64 -10.11
C MET A 170 15.99 -8.59 -8.61
N ARG A 171 16.99 -7.77 -8.23
CA ARG A 171 17.29 -7.55 -6.81
C ARG A 171 16.11 -6.88 -6.13
N VAL A 172 15.85 -7.24 -4.88
CA VAL A 172 14.74 -6.65 -4.10
C VAL A 172 14.82 -5.11 -4.05
N GLY A 173 16.02 -4.55 -3.86
CA GLY A 173 16.22 -3.10 -3.86
C GLY A 173 15.98 -2.45 -5.22
N ASP A 174 16.37 -3.11 -6.32
CA ASP A 174 16.12 -2.65 -7.68
C ASP A 174 14.62 -2.67 -8.01
N PHE A 175 13.92 -3.72 -7.57
CA PHE A 175 12.48 -3.81 -7.72
C PHE A 175 11.75 -2.66 -6.98
N SER A 176 12.14 -2.39 -5.74
CA SER A 176 11.57 -1.24 -5.01
C SER A 176 11.81 0.09 -5.73
N ARG A 177 13.00 0.29 -6.32
CA ARG A 177 13.28 1.49 -7.14
C ARG A 177 12.41 1.54 -8.40
N TYR A 178 12.26 0.39 -9.07
CA TYR A 178 11.42 0.28 -10.26
C TYR A 178 9.95 0.64 -9.97
N VAL A 179 9.40 0.09 -8.89
CA VAL A 179 8.04 0.42 -8.43
C VAL A 179 7.88 1.90 -8.16
N ARG A 180 8.84 2.52 -7.45
CA ARG A 180 8.81 3.96 -7.16
C ARG A 180 8.91 4.80 -8.42
N ALA A 181 9.78 4.44 -9.36
CA ALA A 181 9.90 5.14 -10.63
C ALA A 181 8.61 5.06 -11.46
N PHE A 182 7.92 3.90 -11.44
CA PHE A 182 6.62 3.76 -12.06
C PHE A 182 5.55 4.63 -11.37
N ALA A 183 5.58 4.71 -10.05
CA ALA A 183 4.67 5.52 -9.25
C ALA A 183 4.76 7.04 -9.53
N GLU A 184 5.89 7.51 -10.08
CA GLU A 184 6.09 8.93 -10.47
C GLU A 184 5.45 9.29 -11.80
N ARG A 185 4.93 8.33 -12.54
CA ARG A 185 4.22 8.61 -13.81
C ARG A 185 2.91 9.35 -13.53
N PRO A 186 2.51 10.27 -14.44
CA PRO A 186 1.23 10.95 -14.32
C PRO A 186 0.05 9.97 -14.22
N SER A 187 -0.90 10.26 -13.34
CA SER A 187 -2.14 9.49 -13.24
C SER A 187 -2.89 9.44 -14.57
N PRO A 188 -3.37 8.28 -15.01
CA PRO A 188 -4.17 8.16 -16.22
C PRO A 188 -5.53 8.85 -16.13
N GLY A 189 -6.22 8.76 -14.99
CA GLY A 189 -7.60 9.23 -14.78
C GLY A 189 -7.71 10.60 -14.13
N PHE A 190 -6.62 11.15 -13.56
CA PHE A 190 -6.67 12.41 -12.84
C PHE A 190 -5.59 13.38 -13.30
N ASN A 191 -5.92 14.69 -13.26
CA ASN A 191 -4.97 15.78 -13.40
C ASN A 191 -4.43 16.16 -12.01
N GLY A 192 -3.20 16.66 -11.97
CA GLY A 192 -2.61 17.23 -10.74
C GLY A 192 -2.06 16.21 -9.76
N MET A 193 -1.99 14.91 -10.12
CA MET A 193 -1.30 13.90 -9.31
C MET A 193 -0.59 12.83 -10.17
N ASN A 194 0.38 12.18 -9.58
CA ASN A 194 1.03 10.99 -10.11
C ASN A 194 0.34 9.71 -9.61
N ILE A 195 0.60 8.57 -10.27
CA ILE A 195 0.02 7.27 -9.90
C ILE A 195 0.27 6.98 -8.40
N GLY A 196 1.50 7.17 -7.90
CA GLY A 196 1.85 6.89 -6.51
C GLY A 196 1.23 7.84 -5.47
N GLU A 197 0.54 8.89 -5.89
CA GLU A 197 -0.09 9.87 -5.01
C GLU A 197 -1.58 9.63 -4.77
N ALA A 198 -2.16 8.60 -5.40
CA ALA A 198 -3.59 8.34 -5.37
C ALA A 198 -4.11 7.77 -4.02
N PHE A 199 -3.53 8.20 -2.90
CA PHE A 199 -4.01 7.88 -1.57
C PHE A 199 -5.23 8.72 -1.21
N TYR A 200 -6.23 8.09 -0.60
CA TYR A 200 -7.40 8.78 -0.04
C TYR A 200 -6.98 9.56 1.21
N LEU A 201 -6.80 10.86 1.07
CA LEU A 201 -6.30 11.71 2.15
C LEU A 201 -7.11 11.65 3.45
N PRO A 202 -8.46 11.53 3.43
CA PRO A 202 -9.23 11.32 4.66
C PRO A 202 -8.86 10.02 5.38
N MET A 203 -8.53 8.96 4.64
CA MET A 203 -8.11 7.69 5.24
C MET A 203 -6.66 7.73 5.73
N VAL A 204 -5.79 8.51 5.09
CA VAL A 204 -4.45 8.82 5.63
C VAL A 204 -4.57 9.50 7.00
N GLN A 205 -5.51 10.45 7.15
CA GLN A 205 -5.79 11.05 8.46
C GLN A 205 -6.29 10.05 9.51
N VAL A 206 -7.02 9.00 9.09
CA VAL A 206 -7.43 7.93 10.03
C VAL A 206 -6.22 7.18 10.56
N ILE A 207 -5.23 6.87 9.70
CA ILE A 207 -3.98 6.23 10.13
C ILE A 207 -3.26 7.12 11.16
N ASP A 208 -3.06 8.41 10.84
CA ASP A 208 -2.39 9.36 11.74
C ASP A 208 -3.14 9.47 13.07
N TYR A 209 -4.48 9.60 13.03
CA TYR A 209 -5.33 9.67 14.21
C TYR A 209 -5.22 8.41 15.09
N LEU A 210 -5.20 7.23 14.49
CA LEU A 210 -5.03 5.98 15.22
C LEU A 210 -3.63 5.86 15.84
N GLN A 211 -2.58 6.25 15.10
CA GLN A 211 -1.20 6.24 15.61
C GLN A 211 -1.01 7.23 16.77
N ASP A 212 -1.59 8.42 16.69
CA ASP A 212 -1.59 9.41 17.78
C ASP A 212 -2.30 8.86 19.04
N ASN A 213 -3.31 8.01 18.84
CA ASN A 213 -3.99 7.27 19.90
C ASN A 213 -3.32 5.93 20.25
N ARG A 214 -2.05 5.75 19.82
CA ARG A 214 -1.19 4.60 20.16
C ARG A 214 -1.71 3.26 19.65
N PHE A 215 -2.37 3.27 18.48
CA PHE A 215 -2.65 2.05 17.74
C PHE A 215 -1.43 1.66 16.91
N THR A 216 -1.18 0.37 16.80
CA THR A 216 -0.30 -0.19 15.77
C THR A 216 -1.15 -0.45 14.53
N VAL A 217 -0.79 0.20 13.42
CA VAL A 217 -1.53 0.07 12.15
C VAL A 217 -0.79 -0.86 11.21
N TYR A 218 -1.52 -1.80 10.62
CA TYR A 218 -1.02 -2.69 9.56
C TYR A 218 -1.83 -2.49 8.28
N VAL A 219 -1.15 -2.57 7.14
CA VAL A 219 -1.77 -2.72 5.83
C VAL A 219 -1.77 -4.20 5.46
N CYS A 220 -2.90 -4.74 5.03
CA CYS A 220 -3.09 -6.15 4.65
C CYS A 220 -3.74 -6.22 3.26
N SER A 221 -2.90 -6.11 2.21
CA SER A 221 -3.31 -5.99 0.82
C SER A 221 -3.32 -7.33 0.07
N GLY A 222 -4.17 -7.43 -0.95
CA GLY A 222 -4.12 -8.48 -1.97
C GLY A 222 -3.00 -8.31 -2.99
N SER A 223 -2.45 -7.11 -3.12
CA SER A 223 -1.33 -6.78 -4.01
C SER A 223 -0.01 -7.34 -3.49
N ASP A 224 1.01 -7.39 -4.35
CA ASP A 224 2.35 -7.87 -3.97
C ASP A 224 2.92 -7.05 -2.80
N ARG A 225 3.46 -7.74 -1.77
CA ARG A 225 3.96 -7.10 -0.55
C ARG A 225 5.08 -6.10 -0.81
N LEU A 226 5.98 -6.38 -1.75
CA LEU A 226 7.11 -5.50 -2.06
C LEU A 226 6.67 -4.28 -2.86
N VAL A 227 5.68 -4.46 -3.74
CA VAL A 227 5.00 -3.35 -4.43
C VAL A 227 4.34 -2.44 -3.39
N VAL A 228 3.53 -3.00 -2.49
CA VAL A 228 2.83 -2.23 -1.45
C VAL A 228 3.82 -1.51 -0.53
N ARG A 229 4.92 -2.15 -0.13
CA ARG A 229 5.97 -1.50 0.67
C ARG A 229 6.56 -0.29 -0.02
N ALA A 230 6.91 -0.41 -1.30
CA ALA A 230 7.48 0.69 -2.07
C ALA A 230 6.48 1.84 -2.27
N LEU A 231 5.19 1.54 -2.45
CA LEU A 231 4.12 2.51 -2.60
C LEU A 231 3.82 3.24 -1.29
N VAL A 232 3.67 2.50 -0.20
CA VAL A 232 3.36 3.02 1.15
C VAL A 232 4.48 3.92 1.68
N GLU A 233 5.75 3.60 1.42
CA GLU A 233 6.91 4.42 1.82
C GLU A 233 6.82 5.85 1.28
N GLY A 234 6.22 6.05 0.10
CA GLY A 234 6.00 7.37 -0.50
C GLY A 234 4.73 8.10 -0.04
N GLY A 235 3.71 7.38 0.41
CA GLY A 235 2.37 7.92 0.67
C GLY A 235 1.91 7.92 2.13
N LEU A 236 2.45 7.04 2.96
CA LEU A 236 2.05 6.88 4.37
C LEU A 236 3.25 6.95 5.30
N ILE A 237 3.00 7.31 6.57
CA ILE A 237 4.00 7.16 7.64
C ILE A 237 3.83 5.77 8.23
N LEU A 238 4.26 4.77 7.50
CA LEU A 238 4.16 3.39 7.92
C LEU A 238 5.44 2.64 7.57
N ALA A 239 6.08 2.04 8.56
CA ALA A 239 7.29 1.25 8.30
C ALA A 239 6.94 -0.02 7.52
N ALA A 240 7.82 -0.42 6.60
CA ALA A 240 7.65 -1.58 5.72
C ALA A 240 7.28 -2.89 6.45
N ARG A 241 7.72 -3.06 7.71
CA ARG A 241 7.38 -4.25 8.53
C ARG A 241 5.89 -4.37 8.87
N TYR A 242 5.13 -3.28 8.78
CA TYR A 242 3.68 -3.27 9.03
C TYR A 242 2.85 -3.50 7.77
N VAL A 243 3.48 -3.92 6.68
CA VAL A 243 2.82 -4.27 5.43
C VAL A 243 2.77 -5.78 5.26
N LEU A 244 1.56 -6.31 5.19
CA LEU A 244 1.21 -7.68 4.81
C LEU A 244 0.66 -7.65 3.38
N GLY A 245 1.03 -8.60 2.55
CA GLY A 245 0.60 -8.64 1.15
C GLY A 245 0.81 -10.01 0.53
N THR A 246 0.48 -10.15 -0.73
CA THR A 246 0.85 -11.32 -1.53
C THR A 246 2.34 -11.56 -1.41
N GLU A 247 2.72 -12.79 -1.09
CA GLU A 247 4.08 -13.15 -0.72
C GLU A 247 4.81 -13.74 -1.93
N GLU A 248 5.76 -12.98 -2.45
CA GLU A 248 6.69 -13.47 -3.44
C GLU A 248 7.86 -14.19 -2.77
N LEU A 249 8.31 -15.30 -3.34
CA LEU A 249 9.49 -16.01 -2.87
C LEU A 249 10.74 -15.20 -3.23
N ILE A 250 11.64 -15.11 -2.26
CA ILE A 250 12.94 -14.46 -2.40
C ILE A 250 14.03 -15.53 -2.23
N SER A 251 15.08 -15.44 -3.02
CA SER A 251 16.25 -16.31 -2.94
C SER A 251 17.53 -15.49 -2.91
N ALA A 252 18.64 -16.13 -2.51
CA ALA A 252 19.95 -15.55 -2.74
C ALA A 252 20.33 -15.67 -4.22
N LYS A 253 20.98 -14.67 -4.78
CA LYS A 253 21.37 -14.63 -6.21
C LYS A 253 22.21 -15.83 -6.62
N ASN A 254 23.08 -16.29 -5.72
CA ASN A 254 23.99 -17.41 -5.96
C ASN A 254 23.42 -18.76 -5.49
N GLN A 255 22.19 -18.84 -4.99
CA GLN A 255 21.57 -20.03 -4.43
C GLN A 255 21.34 -21.14 -5.48
N GLY A 256 21.03 -20.77 -6.72
CA GLY A 256 20.70 -21.72 -7.77
C GLY A 256 19.53 -22.62 -7.37
N ASP A 257 19.69 -23.94 -7.61
CA ASP A 257 18.69 -24.96 -7.27
C ASP A 257 18.83 -25.52 -5.84
N THR A 258 19.76 -24.99 -5.03
CA THR A 258 19.92 -25.41 -3.64
C THR A 258 18.69 -24.98 -2.82
N ALA A 259 18.14 -25.90 -2.04
CA ALA A 259 17.01 -25.61 -1.19
C ALA A 259 17.39 -24.53 -0.15
N GLY A 260 16.47 -23.61 0.16
CA GLY A 260 16.74 -22.54 1.11
C GLY A 260 17.11 -23.03 2.52
N SER A 261 16.64 -24.23 2.91
CA SER A 261 17.03 -24.89 4.16
C SER A 261 18.47 -25.41 4.18
N GLU A 262 19.11 -25.51 3.02
CA GLU A 262 20.47 -26.07 2.85
C GLU A 262 21.46 -24.97 2.43
N TYR A 263 20.99 -23.87 1.88
CA TYR A 263 21.82 -22.76 1.44
C TYR A 263 22.19 -21.84 2.60
N VAL A 264 23.50 -21.59 2.76
CA VAL A 264 24.00 -20.62 3.76
C VAL A 264 24.23 -19.28 3.07
N PHE A 265 23.43 -18.30 3.41
CA PHE A 265 23.55 -16.92 2.89
C PHE A 265 24.88 -16.30 3.33
N SER A 266 25.66 -15.81 2.37
CA SER A 266 26.94 -15.14 2.62
C SER A 266 26.74 -13.61 2.64
N ASN A 267 27.71 -12.88 3.18
CA ASN A 267 27.71 -11.41 3.17
C ASN A 267 27.92 -10.80 1.78
N GLU A 268 28.27 -11.61 0.79
CA GLU A 268 28.41 -11.21 -0.63
C GLU A 268 27.15 -11.51 -1.44
N ASP A 269 26.18 -12.21 -0.87
CA ASP A 269 24.93 -12.52 -1.54
C ASP A 269 23.99 -11.32 -1.58
N GLU A 270 23.18 -11.28 -2.65
CA GLU A 270 22.11 -10.35 -2.85
C GLU A 270 20.77 -11.09 -2.86
N LEU A 271 19.73 -10.47 -2.32
CA LEU A 271 18.37 -11.00 -2.39
C LEU A 271 17.73 -10.66 -3.74
N VAL A 272 17.22 -11.68 -4.42
CA VAL A 272 16.53 -11.57 -5.70
C VAL A 272 15.14 -12.18 -5.65
N LEU A 273 14.25 -11.66 -6.48
CA LEU A 273 12.91 -12.21 -6.69
C LEU A 273 13.02 -13.56 -7.41
N SER A 274 12.33 -14.58 -6.88
CA SER A 274 12.42 -15.92 -7.47
C SER A 274 11.53 -16.12 -8.69
N GLY A 275 10.60 -15.19 -8.94
CA GLY A 275 9.57 -15.31 -9.96
C GLY A 275 8.40 -16.21 -9.59
N LYS A 276 8.21 -16.48 -8.31
CA LYS A 276 7.12 -17.33 -7.80
C LYS A 276 6.46 -16.71 -6.59
N ILE A 277 5.14 -16.83 -6.50
CA ILE A 277 4.41 -16.45 -5.29
C ILE A 277 4.30 -17.66 -4.35
N ALA A 278 4.47 -17.42 -3.04
CA ALA A 278 4.21 -18.41 -2.00
C ALA A 278 2.72 -18.46 -1.65
N ALA A 279 2.08 -17.29 -1.56
CA ALA A 279 0.67 -17.18 -1.20
C ALA A 279 0.07 -15.87 -1.73
N LYS A 280 -1.06 -15.96 -2.45
CA LYS A 280 -1.89 -14.80 -2.79
C LYS A 280 -2.72 -14.38 -1.57
N ASN A 281 -2.58 -13.13 -1.13
CA ASN A 281 -3.15 -12.65 0.14
C ASN A 281 -4.61 -12.20 -0.01
N LEU A 282 -5.52 -13.14 -0.24
CA LEU A 282 -6.95 -12.92 -0.41
C LEU A 282 -7.76 -13.71 0.60
N LYS A 283 -8.91 -13.18 1.02
CA LYS A 283 -9.90 -13.90 1.86
C LYS A 283 -9.24 -14.55 3.11
N MET A 284 -9.28 -15.88 3.20
CA MET A 284 -8.72 -16.61 4.35
C MET A 284 -7.20 -16.44 4.47
N THR A 285 -6.48 -16.22 3.38
CA THR A 285 -5.04 -15.98 3.44
C THR A 285 -4.72 -14.67 4.16
N LYS A 286 -5.54 -13.61 4.03
CA LYS A 286 -5.42 -12.40 4.86
C LYS A 286 -5.47 -12.73 6.35
N VAL A 287 -6.39 -13.59 6.77
CA VAL A 287 -6.49 -14.05 8.17
C VAL A 287 -5.24 -14.81 8.60
N SER A 288 -4.77 -15.73 7.76
CA SER A 288 -3.55 -16.51 8.05
C SER A 288 -2.32 -15.61 8.18
N MET A 289 -2.17 -14.62 7.29
CA MET A 289 -1.09 -13.63 7.36
C MET A 289 -1.14 -12.81 8.65
N ILE A 290 -2.32 -12.33 9.04
CA ILE A 290 -2.51 -11.59 10.30
C ILE A 290 -2.12 -12.48 11.48
N ALA A 291 -2.62 -13.71 11.55
CA ALA A 291 -2.34 -14.62 12.64
C ALA A 291 -0.84 -14.97 12.76
N GLN A 292 -0.15 -15.17 11.62
CA GLN A 292 1.27 -15.57 11.59
C GLN A 292 2.22 -14.38 11.78
N GLN A 293 1.92 -13.24 11.18
CA GLN A 293 2.86 -12.10 11.14
C GLN A 293 2.64 -11.11 12.29
N ILE A 294 1.39 -10.96 12.76
CA ILE A 294 1.05 -10.09 13.88
C ILE A 294 1.03 -10.88 15.19
N GLY A 295 0.53 -12.11 15.17
CA GLY A 295 0.44 -12.98 16.35
C GLY A 295 -0.68 -12.61 17.32
N GLN A 296 -1.49 -11.59 17.01
CA GLN A 296 -2.62 -11.11 17.80
C GLN A 296 -3.83 -10.83 16.91
N CYS A 297 -5.04 -10.97 17.48
CA CYS A 297 -6.27 -10.60 16.79
C CYS A 297 -6.46 -9.07 16.88
N PRO A 298 -6.51 -8.35 15.73
CA PRO A 298 -6.75 -6.92 15.74
C PRO A 298 -8.11 -6.55 16.32
N VAL A 299 -8.28 -5.27 16.64
CA VAL A 299 -9.53 -4.72 17.22
C VAL A 299 -10.26 -3.78 16.26
N LEU A 300 -9.59 -3.35 15.19
CA LEU A 300 -10.18 -2.52 14.12
C LEU A 300 -9.85 -3.12 12.75
N SER A 301 -10.85 -3.10 11.85
CA SER A 301 -10.73 -3.49 10.46
C SER A 301 -11.26 -2.41 9.54
N PHE A 302 -10.51 -2.13 8.47
CA PHE A 302 -10.94 -1.24 7.39
C PHE A 302 -10.80 -1.97 6.04
N GLY A 303 -11.85 -1.94 5.25
CA GLY A 303 -11.91 -2.57 3.94
C GLY A 303 -12.82 -1.81 2.98
N ASN A 304 -13.02 -2.35 1.77
CA ASN A 304 -13.92 -1.76 0.78
C ASN A 304 -14.73 -2.81 0.01
N SER A 305 -14.39 -4.08 0.11
CA SER A 305 -14.95 -5.11 -0.76
C SER A 305 -15.20 -6.45 -0.06
N ALA A 306 -15.84 -7.36 -0.78
CA ALA A 306 -16.08 -8.72 -0.29
C ALA A 306 -14.78 -9.52 -0.01
N SER A 307 -13.64 -9.12 -0.59
CA SER A 307 -12.35 -9.74 -0.31
C SER A 307 -11.89 -9.53 1.13
N ASP A 308 -12.39 -8.48 1.81
CA ASP A 308 -12.02 -8.09 3.17
C ASP A 308 -12.92 -8.71 4.25
N ILE A 309 -14.03 -9.32 3.85
CA ILE A 309 -14.98 -9.91 4.80
C ILE A 309 -14.31 -10.92 5.73
N SER A 310 -13.40 -11.76 5.21
CA SER A 310 -12.71 -12.76 6.05
C SER A 310 -11.82 -12.09 7.10
N MET A 311 -11.04 -11.07 6.71
CA MET A 311 -10.22 -10.28 7.63
C MET A 311 -11.09 -9.58 8.67
N THR A 312 -12.17 -8.97 8.23
CA THR A 312 -13.12 -8.27 9.11
C THR A 312 -13.80 -9.23 10.08
N ASN A 313 -14.27 -10.39 9.61
CA ASN A 313 -14.87 -11.42 10.48
C ASN A 313 -13.89 -11.92 11.54
N PHE A 314 -12.59 -12.04 11.19
CA PHE A 314 -11.57 -12.39 12.17
C PHE A 314 -11.46 -11.33 13.27
N VAL A 315 -11.41 -10.04 12.91
CA VAL A 315 -11.40 -8.92 13.86
C VAL A 315 -12.68 -8.91 14.70
N MET A 316 -13.86 -9.04 14.07
CA MET A 316 -15.15 -9.07 14.76
C MET A 316 -15.35 -10.31 15.63
N GLY A 317 -14.55 -11.35 15.41
CA GLY A 317 -14.43 -12.53 16.25
C GLY A 317 -13.64 -12.33 17.55
N ASN A 318 -12.97 -11.17 17.75
CA ASN A 318 -12.24 -10.87 18.97
C ASN A 318 -13.19 -10.88 20.18
N LYS A 319 -12.93 -11.79 21.12
CA LYS A 319 -13.76 -11.97 22.33
C LYS A 319 -13.24 -11.20 23.55
N GLN A 320 -12.00 -10.70 23.46
CA GLN A 320 -11.32 -10.07 24.57
C GLN A 320 -11.66 -8.58 24.67
N TYR A 321 -11.73 -7.91 23.53
CA TYR A 321 -11.85 -6.45 23.46
C TYR A 321 -13.04 -6.00 22.63
N LYS A 322 -13.43 -4.74 22.84
CA LYS A 322 -14.31 -4.00 21.95
C LYS A 322 -13.65 -3.91 20.57
N LYS A 323 -14.44 -4.13 19.53
CA LYS A 323 -14.00 -4.15 18.13
C LYS A 323 -14.96 -3.36 17.27
N ALA A 324 -14.46 -2.91 16.11
CA ALA A 324 -15.29 -2.27 15.10
C ALA A 324 -14.73 -2.54 13.70
N ALA A 325 -15.61 -2.43 12.71
CA ALA A 325 -15.28 -2.58 11.30
C ALA A 325 -15.86 -1.42 10.50
N PHE A 326 -15.06 -0.91 9.56
CA PHE A 326 -15.40 0.21 8.69
C PHE A 326 -15.15 -0.19 7.24
N PHE A 327 -16.09 0.20 6.35
CA PHE A 327 -15.95 -0.11 4.94
C PHE A 327 -16.11 1.15 4.10
N VAL A 328 -15.12 1.42 3.26
CA VAL A 328 -15.14 2.53 2.32
C VAL A 328 -16.07 2.20 1.16
N CYS A 329 -17.07 3.05 0.95
CA CYS A 329 -18.01 2.96 -0.15
C CYS A 329 -17.58 3.95 -1.24
N CYS A 330 -17.11 3.44 -2.39
CA CYS A 330 -16.70 4.26 -3.51
C CYS A 330 -17.94 4.75 -4.28
N ASP A 331 -18.67 5.69 -3.69
CA ASP A 331 -19.92 6.27 -4.18
C ASP A 331 -19.78 7.68 -4.78
N ASP A 332 -18.56 8.20 -4.88
CA ASP A 332 -18.27 9.51 -5.47
C ASP A 332 -17.91 9.39 -6.96
N GLU A 333 -18.87 9.69 -7.81
CA GLU A 333 -18.69 9.64 -9.27
C GLU A 333 -18.02 10.92 -9.83
N VAL A 334 -17.84 11.96 -9.01
CA VAL A 334 -17.31 13.27 -9.43
C VAL A 334 -15.84 13.43 -9.09
N ARG A 335 -15.45 13.12 -7.84
CA ARG A 335 -14.08 13.29 -7.33
C ARG A 335 -13.26 12.03 -7.43
N GLU A 336 -13.93 10.89 -7.71
CA GLU A 336 -13.35 9.56 -7.88
C GLU A 336 -14.11 8.80 -8.98
N ASN A 337 -13.63 7.62 -9.40
CA ASN A 337 -14.30 6.75 -10.37
C ASN A 337 -15.32 5.83 -9.69
N GLY A 338 -16.15 6.41 -8.82
CA GLY A 338 -17.14 5.71 -8.04
C GLY A 338 -18.18 4.96 -8.87
N SER A 339 -18.81 3.97 -8.23
CA SER A 339 -19.93 3.21 -8.79
C SER A 339 -21.00 3.03 -7.74
N ARG A 340 -22.18 3.60 -7.98
CA ARG A 340 -23.33 3.45 -7.07
C ARG A 340 -23.72 2.01 -6.85
N GLU A 341 -23.66 1.19 -7.91
CA GLU A 341 -24.02 -0.24 -7.80
C GLU A 341 -23.03 -0.99 -6.89
N LYS A 342 -21.71 -0.77 -7.11
CA LYS A 342 -20.70 -1.40 -6.24
C LYS A 342 -20.80 -0.88 -4.82
N ALA A 343 -20.96 0.42 -4.63
CA ALA A 343 -21.11 1.03 -3.31
C ALA A 343 -22.36 0.52 -2.58
N GLN A 344 -23.48 0.31 -3.29
CA GLN A 344 -24.70 -0.23 -2.67
C GLN A 344 -24.48 -1.63 -2.08
N LYS A 345 -23.73 -2.50 -2.78
CA LYS A 345 -23.37 -3.82 -2.25
C LYS A 345 -22.57 -3.72 -0.95
N VAL A 346 -21.70 -2.70 -0.84
CA VAL A 346 -20.94 -2.44 0.40
C VAL A 346 -21.85 -1.94 1.51
N TYR A 347 -22.78 -1.04 1.21
CA TYR A 347 -23.79 -0.59 2.18
C TYR A 347 -24.65 -1.75 2.68
N ASP A 348 -25.08 -2.63 1.78
CA ASP A 348 -25.96 -3.76 2.12
C ASP A 348 -25.28 -4.72 3.10
N PHE A 349 -24.05 -5.16 2.83
CA PHE A 349 -23.37 -6.06 3.76
C PHE A 349 -22.90 -5.35 5.05
N CYS A 350 -22.65 -4.04 5.03
CA CYS A 350 -22.45 -3.28 6.26
C CYS A 350 -23.72 -3.30 7.14
N ALA A 351 -24.88 -3.07 6.53
CA ALA A 351 -26.15 -3.11 7.24
C ALA A 351 -26.46 -4.50 7.81
N GLU A 352 -26.20 -5.56 7.04
CA GLU A 352 -26.42 -6.95 7.46
C GLU A 352 -25.52 -7.36 8.64
N ASN A 353 -24.30 -6.84 8.71
CA ASN A 353 -23.30 -7.24 9.70
C ASN A 353 -23.11 -6.23 10.84
N GLY A 354 -23.78 -5.09 10.82
CA GLY A 354 -23.60 -4.02 11.81
C GLY A 354 -22.25 -3.33 11.70
N TRP A 355 -21.64 -3.28 10.50
CA TRP A 355 -20.40 -2.57 10.22
C TRP A 355 -20.69 -1.13 9.80
N VAL A 356 -19.70 -0.27 9.87
CA VAL A 356 -19.85 1.16 9.60
C VAL A 356 -19.45 1.47 8.16
N PRO A 357 -20.39 1.87 7.28
CA PRO A 357 -20.03 2.32 5.94
C PRO A 357 -19.44 3.74 6.00
N ILE A 358 -18.44 3.99 5.18
CA ILE A 358 -17.82 5.31 4.96
C ILE A 358 -18.15 5.75 3.54
N SER A 359 -18.96 6.80 3.39
CA SER A 359 -19.29 7.36 2.08
C SER A 359 -18.19 8.32 1.62
N MET A 360 -17.50 8.02 0.53
CA MET A 360 -16.55 8.98 -0.04
C MET A 360 -17.24 10.30 -0.39
N LYS A 361 -18.45 10.22 -0.92
CA LYS A 361 -19.22 11.37 -1.38
C LYS A 361 -19.71 12.27 -0.24
N ASN A 362 -20.21 11.65 0.85
CA ASN A 362 -20.93 12.37 1.89
C ASN A 362 -20.10 12.60 3.15
N ASP A 363 -19.14 11.74 3.45
CA ASP A 363 -18.34 11.80 4.68
C ASP A 363 -17.03 12.55 4.52
N TRP A 364 -16.55 12.73 3.26
CA TRP A 364 -15.27 13.37 2.98
C TRP A 364 -15.43 14.74 2.33
N LEU A 365 -14.61 15.70 2.75
CA LEU A 365 -14.53 17.04 2.14
C LEU A 365 -13.70 17.02 0.85
N THR A 366 -12.74 16.13 0.75
CA THR A 366 -11.90 15.90 -0.43
C THR A 366 -11.52 14.41 -0.51
N VAL A 367 -11.13 13.94 -1.68
CA VAL A 367 -10.58 12.57 -1.86
C VAL A 367 -9.05 12.64 -1.92
N PHE A 368 -8.50 13.40 -2.85
CA PHE A 368 -7.05 13.45 -3.14
C PHE A 368 -6.40 14.81 -2.81
N GLY A 369 -7.18 15.80 -2.31
CA GLY A 369 -6.69 17.13 -1.99
C GLY A 369 -6.99 18.19 -3.05
N GLU A 370 -6.50 19.40 -2.79
CA GLU A 370 -6.69 20.54 -3.71
C GLU A 370 -5.87 20.35 -4.98
N GLY A 371 -6.43 20.78 -6.13
CA GLY A 371 -5.75 20.73 -7.42
C GLY A 371 -5.82 19.40 -8.17
N VAL A 372 -6.35 18.35 -7.55
CA VAL A 372 -6.59 17.07 -8.22
C VAL A 372 -8.01 17.06 -8.79
N THR A 373 -8.13 16.79 -10.09
CA THR A 373 -9.42 16.74 -10.79
C THR A 373 -9.49 15.54 -11.70
N LYS A 374 -10.65 14.91 -11.77
CA LYS A 374 -10.91 13.81 -12.71
C LYS A 374 -10.78 14.31 -14.15
N LYS A 375 -10.18 13.52 -15.05
CA LYS A 375 -10.05 13.81 -16.49
C LYS A 375 -11.36 13.63 -17.24
#